data_29cf9151dbc28582c0facc6336bb20b8
#
_entry.id   29cf9151dbc28582c0facc6336bb20b8
#
_cell.length_a   1.000
_cell.length_b   1.000
_cell.length_c   1.000
_cell.angle_alpha   90.00
_cell.angle_beta   90.00
_cell.angle_gamma   90.00
#
_symmetry.space_group_name_H-M   'P 1'
#
loop_
_entity.id
_entity.type
_entity.pdbx_description
1 polymer ?
#
loop_
_entity_poly.entity_id
_entity_poly.type
_entity_poly.pdbx_seq_one_letter_code
_entity_poly.pdbx_strand_id
1 'polypeptide(L)'
;LVTRSSTKNDVILLPHLGASTKEAEINCAVMAANQMANYLNDGTIINSVNFPMVSQARSTNYRLIVINHNEPGMISKITDSIAASNINIADMTNKSRENIAINIIDLENSASADLINELRSLEHVLMVRSLDI
;
A
#
# COMPACT_ATOMS: atom_id res chain seq x y z
N LEU A 1 5.41 -23.40 -13.61
CA LEU A 1 4.34 -24.42 -13.75
C LEU A 1 4.17 -24.72 -15.23
N VAL A 2 4.57 -25.91 -15.67
CA VAL A 2 4.40 -26.36 -17.07
C VAL A 2 3.05 -27.06 -17.15
N THR A 3 2.06 -26.42 -17.74
CA THR A 3 0.80 -27.08 -18.10
C THR A 3 0.96 -27.81 -19.43
N ARG A 4 0.88 -29.12 -19.41
CA ARG A 4 0.85 -29.98 -20.62
C ARG A 4 -0.52 -29.84 -21.30
N SER A 5 -0.59 -29.20 -22.45
CA SER A 5 -1.73 -29.34 -23.37
C SER A 5 -1.41 -30.48 -24.36
N SER A 6 -2.21 -31.52 -24.33
CA SER A 6 -1.93 -32.78 -25.07
C SER A 6 -2.55 -32.85 -26.47
N THR A 7 -3.04 -31.75 -27.07
CA THR A 7 -3.87 -31.85 -28.27
C THR A 7 -3.65 -30.81 -29.38
N LYS A 8 -2.56 -30.03 -29.36
CA LYS A 8 -2.23 -29.13 -30.49
C LYS A 8 -0.74 -29.18 -30.81
N ASN A 9 -0.39 -29.46 -32.05
CA ASN A 9 0.99 -29.49 -32.56
C ASN A 9 1.66 -28.12 -32.68
N ASP A 10 0.97 -27.03 -32.28
CA ASP A 10 1.43 -25.66 -32.47
C ASP A 10 1.74 -24.95 -31.13
N VAL A 11 2.05 -25.70 -30.07
CA VAL A 11 2.41 -25.13 -28.76
C VAL A 11 3.91 -25.09 -28.60
N ILE A 12 4.47 -23.90 -28.56
CA ILE A 12 5.87 -23.67 -28.21
C ILE A 12 5.96 -23.46 -26.68
N LEU A 13 6.64 -24.36 -26.00
CA LEU A 13 6.92 -24.25 -24.57
C LEU A 13 8.28 -23.57 -24.39
N LEU A 14 8.28 -22.37 -23.85
CA LEU A 14 9.50 -21.65 -23.51
C LEU A 14 9.66 -21.62 -21.98
N PRO A 15 10.88 -21.68 -21.45
CA PRO A 15 11.13 -21.41 -20.05
C PRO A 15 10.81 -19.94 -19.73
N HIS A 16 10.62 -19.62 -18.44
CA HIS A 16 10.36 -18.26 -17.97
C HIS A 16 11.65 -17.43 -18.07
N LEU A 17 11.86 -16.79 -19.22
CA LEU A 17 13.11 -16.06 -19.54
C LEU A 17 12.94 -14.53 -19.56
N GLY A 18 11.79 -13.98 -19.17
CA GLY A 18 11.48 -12.56 -19.32
C GLY A 18 12.46 -11.60 -18.62
N ALA A 19 13.13 -12.04 -17.56
CA ALA A 19 14.12 -11.26 -16.83
C ALA A 19 15.57 -11.79 -16.96
N SER A 20 15.83 -12.64 -17.95
CA SER A 20 17.12 -13.36 -18.07
C SER A 20 18.15 -12.66 -18.95
N THR A 21 17.88 -11.42 -19.38
CA THR A 21 18.88 -10.59 -20.05
C THR A 21 19.46 -9.60 -19.06
N LYS A 22 20.71 -9.22 -19.23
CA LYS A 22 21.40 -8.23 -18.39
C LYS A 22 20.63 -6.90 -18.30
N GLU A 23 20.03 -6.48 -19.40
CA GLU A 23 19.18 -5.28 -19.45
C GLU A 23 17.89 -5.45 -18.63
N ALA A 24 17.23 -6.60 -18.74
CA ALA A 24 16.03 -6.88 -17.98
C ALA A 24 16.30 -6.96 -16.47
N GLU A 25 17.41 -7.56 -16.05
CA GLU A 25 17.84 -7.61 -14.66
C GLU A 25 18.05 -6.20 -14.08
N ILE A 26 18.74 -5.32 -14.82
CA ILE A 26 18.97 -3.93 -14.41
C ILE A 26 17.62 -3.19 -14.31
N ASN A 27 16.75 -3.31 -15.32
CA ASN A 27 15.45 -2.65 -15.32
C ASN A 27 14.56 -3.13 -14.16
N CYS A 28 14.55 -4.42 -13.86
CA CYS A 28 13.82 -4.97 -12.72
C CYS A 28 14.36 -4.41 -11.39
N ALA A 29 15.67 -4.33 -11.22
CA ALA A 29 16.28 -3.79 -10.01
C ALA A 29 15.95 -2.30 -9.82
N VAL A 30 16.06 -1.48 -10.87
CA VAL A 30 15.72 -0.06 -10.84
C VAL A 30 14.22 0.14 -10.55
N MET A 31 13.36 -0.63 -11.20
CA MET A 31 11.92 -0.56 -10.96
C MET A 31 11.56 -0.94 -9.52
N ALA A 32 12.14 -2.01 -8.99
CA ALA A 32 11.91 -2.43 -7.61
C ALA A 32 12.40 -1.38 -6.60
N ALA A 33 13.57 -0.79 -6.83
CA ALA A 33 14.11 0.28 -5.99
C ALA A 33 13.21 1.52 -5.99
N ASN A 34 12.72 1.94 -7.15
CA ASN A 34 11.80 3.07 -7.26
C ASN A 34 10.46 2.80 -6.58
N GLN A 35 9.90 1.60 -6.73
CA GLN A 35 8.65 1.21 -6.05
C GLN A 35 8.82 1.21 -4.53
N MET A 36 9.95 0.70 -4.04
CA MET A 36 10.27 0.72 -2.62
C MET A 36 10.44 2.16 -2.11
N ALA A 37 11.15 3.01 -2.83
CA ALA A 37 11.31 4.41 -2.47
C ALA A 37 9.96 5.14 -2.42
N ASN A 38 9.08 4.95 -3.39
CA ASN A 38 7.74 5.52 -3.40
C ASN A 38 6.90 5.06 -2.20
N TYR A 39 6.97 3.76 -1.85
CA TYR A 39 6.29 3.25 -0.67
C TYR A 39 6.86 3.84 0.62
N LEU A 40 8.18 3.92 0.73
CA LEU A 40 8.85 4.45 1.92
C LEU A 40 8.60 5.96 2.11
N ASN A 41 8.56 6.73 1.05
CA ASN A 41 8.40 8.18 1.11
C ASN A 41 6.93 8.62 1.20
N ASP A 42 6.04 7.97 0.45
CA ASP A 42 4.66 8.45 0.26
C ASP A 42 3.58 7.42 0.57
N GLY A 43 3.95 6.17 0.84
CA GLY A 43 2.99 5.07 0.99
C GLY A 43 2.38 4.58 -0.33
N THR A 44 2.88 5.06 -1.46
CA THR A 44 2.41 4.65 -2.79
C THR A 44 2.72 3.18 -3.04
N ILE A 45 1.70 2.41 -3.43
CA ILE A 45 1.83 0.99 -3.78
C ILE A 45 1.43 0.79 -5.23
N ILE A 46 2.36 0.29 -6.03
CA ILE A 46 2.17 -0.07 -7.45
C ILE A 46 2.74 -1.46 -7.70
N ASN A 47 2.10 -2.19 -8.62
CA ASN A 47 2.52 -3.53 -9.03
C ASN A 47 2.63 -4.57 -7.90
N SER A 48 1.93 -4.37 -6.78
CA SER A 48 1.89 -5.36 -5.70
C SER A 48 0.97 -6.52 -6.06
N VAL A 49 1.37 -7.75 -5.71
CA VAL A 49 0.57 -8.96 -5.93
C VAL A 49 -0.49 -9.18 -4.85
N ASN A 50 -0.27 -8.65 -3.64
CA ASN A 50 -1.10 -8.89 -2.45
C ASN A 50 -1.75 -7.62 -1.88
N PHE A 51 -1.29 -6.43 -2.23
CA PHE A 51 -1.90 -5.17 -1.82
C PHE A 51 -2.65 -4.50 -2.97
N PRO A 52 -3.68 -3.68 -2.69
CA PRO A 52 -4.31 -2.85 -3.70
C PRO A 52 -3.33 -1.80 -4.22
N MET A 53 -3.46 -1.45 -5.49
CA MET A 53 -2.74 -0.31 -6.04
C MET A 53 -3.33 0.98 -5.46
N VAL A 54 -2.48 1.80 -4.84
CA VAL A 54 -2.88 3.07 -4.22
C VAL A 54 -1.79 4.12 -4.42
N SER A 55 -2.20 5.32 -4.77
CA SER A 55 -1.35 6.51 -4.85
C SER A 55 -2.20 7.72 -4.54
N GLN A 56 -1.64 8.67 -3.79
CA GLN A 56 -2.26 9.95 -3.46
C GLN A 56 -1.16 11.01 -3.50
N ALA A 57 -1.38 12.07 -4.27
CA ALA A 57 -0.52 13.25 -4.21
C ALA A 57 -0.58 13.83 -2.78
N ARG A 58 0.56 14.26 -2.24
CA ARG A 58 0.56 14.91 -0.92
C ARG A 58 -0.17 16.23 -0.98
N SER A 59 -1.07 16.44 -0.03
CA SER A 59 -1.76 17.71 0.19
C SER A 59 -1.19 18.47 1.40
N THR A 60 -0.50 17.76 2.33
CA THR A 60 0.11 18.33 3.54
C THR A 60 1.45 17.69 3.84
N ASN A 61 2.17 18.25 4.85
CA ASN A 61 3.44 17.70 5.33
C ASN A 61 3.26 16.47 6.24
N TYR A 62 2.05 16.19 6.71
CA TYR A 62 1.75 15.15 7.69
C TYR A 62 0.89 14.08 7.04
N ARG A 63 1.45 12.91 6.83
CA ARG A 63 0.76 11.76 6.22
C ARG A 63 0.74 10.57 7.15
N LEU A 64 -0.42 9.99 7.31
CA LEU A 64 -0.63 8.75 8.04
C LEU A 64 -1.01 7.64 7.07
N ILE A 65 -0.35 6.49 7.20
CA ILE A 65 -0.68 5.28 6.45
C ILE A 65 -1.21 4.25 7.43
N VAL A 66 -2.42 3.76 7.20
CA VAL A 66 -3.04 2.71 8.00
C VAL A 66 -3.37 1.53 7.10
N ILE A 67 -2.84 0.36 7.44
CA ILE A 67 -3.18 -0.91 6.81
C ILE A 67 -4.03 -1.71 7.79
N ASN A 68 -5.19 -2.19 7.34
CA ASN A 68 -6.14 -2.92 8.17
C ASN A 68 -6.80 -4.06 7.38
N HIS A 69 -7.43 -4.99 8.10
CA HIS A 69 -8.36 -5.92 7.48
C HIS A 69 -9.56 -5.15 6.92
N ASN A 70 -10.02 -5.56 5.72
CA ASN A 70 -11.13 -4.91 5.02
C ASN A 70 -12.48 -5.32 5.65
N GLU A 71 -12.73 -4.81 6.86
CA GLU A 71 -13.92 -5.08 7.65
C GLU A 71 -14.85 -3.84 7.71
N PRO A 72 -16.17 -4.04 7.78
CA PRO A 72 -17.10 -2.93 7.91
C PRO A 72 -16.80 -2.06 9.14
N GLY A 73 -16.91 -0.73 8.97
CA GLY A 73 -16.71 0.24 10.05
C GLY A 73 -15.27 0.61 10.35
N MET A 74 -14.27 0.03 9.69
CA MET A 74 -12.86 0.36 9.94
C MET A 74 -12.51 1.81 9.62
N ILE A 75 -13.04 2.34 8.51
CA ILE A 75 -12.82 3.76 8.15
C ILE A 75 -13.37 4.66 9.25
N SER A 76 -14.58 4.39 9.76
CA SER A 76 -15.17 5.17 10.85
C SER A 76 -14.29 5.13 12.10
N LYS A 77 -13.89 3.95 12.56
CA LYS A 77 -13.00 3.81 13.74
C LYS A 77 -11.70 4.62 13.59
N ILE A 78 -11.06 4.55 12.41
CA ILE A 78 -9.83 5.28 12.13
C ILE A 78 -10.07 6.79 12.15
N THR A 79 -11.10 7.27 11.47
CA THR A 79 -11.41 8.70 11.40
C THR A 79 -11.91 9.25 12.72
N ASP A 80 -12.64 8.46 13.53
CA ASP A 80 -13.10 8.83 14.86
C ASP A 80 -11.93 9.03 15.84
N SER A 81 -10.92 8.14 15.81
CA SER A 81 -9.69 8.32 16.61
C SER A 81 -8.91 9.58 16.22
N ILE A 82 -8.82 9.86 14.90
CA ILE A 82 -8.16 11.09 14.41
C ILE A 82 -8.95 12.33 14.88
N ALA A 83 -10.27 12.30 14.76
CA ALA A 83 -11.13 13.41 15.20
C ALA A 83 -11.07 13.61 16.72
N ALA A 84 -11.02 12.53 17.51
CA ALA A 84 -10.87 12.60 18.96
C ALA A 84 -9.55 13.27 19.40
N SER A 85 -8.50 13.18 18.57
CA SER A 85 -7.23 13.88 18.75
C SER A 85 -7.27 15.34 18.27
N ASN A 86 -8.43 15.85 17.86
CA ASN A 86 -8.64 17.21 17.35
C ASN A 86 -7.72 17.54 16.15
N ILE A 87 -7.50 16.57 15.29
CA ILE A 87 -6.73 16.71 14.04
C ILE A 87 -7.69 16.63 12.86
N ASN A 88 -7.55 17.56 11.93
CA ASN A 88 -8.35 17.61 10.72
C ASN A 88 -7.71 16.75 9.61
N ILE A 89 -8.53 16.06 8.83
CA ILE A 89 -8.11 15.31 7.64
C ILE A 89 -8.22 16.24 6.44
N ALA A 90 -7.10 16.51 5.77
CA ALA A 90 -7.05 17.34 4.58
C ALA A 90 -7.41 16.54 3.31
N ASP A 91 -6.94 15.30 3.23
CA ASP A 91 -7.26 14.38 2.12
C ASP A 91 -7.16 12.94 2.59
N MET A 92 -7.93 12.05 1.97
CA MET A 92 -7.93 10.64 2.32
C MET A 92 -8.25 9.76 1.12
N THR A 93 -7.43 8.76 0.91
CA THR A 93 -7.68 7.69 -0.06
C THR A 93 -7.73 6.35 0.66
N ASN A 94 -8.85 5.62 0.47
CA ASN A 94 -8.97 4.22 0.86
C ASN A 94 -9.00 3.32 -0.38
N LYS A 95 -8.23 2.27 -0.37
CA LYS A 95 -8.26 1.20 -1.38
C LYS A 95 -8.23 -0.15 -0.70
N SER A 96 -9.03 -1.08 -1.20
CA SER A 96 -9.06 -2.45 -0.69
C SER A 96 -8.87 -3.47 -1.80
N ARG A 97 -8.31 -4.59 -1.44
CA ARG A 97 -8.21 -5.79 -2.27
C ARG A 97 -8.37 -7.00 -1.36
N GLU A 98 -9.38 -7.82 -1.67
CA GLU A 98 -9.72 -8.98 -0.84
C GLU A 98 -9.95 -8.57 0.63
N ASN A 99 -9.16 -9.12 1.54
CA ASN A 99 -9.28 -8.87 2.98
C ASN A 99 -8.35 -7.77 3.52
N ILE A 100 -7.64 -7.05 2.65
CA ILE A 100 -6.71 -5.98 3.05
C ILE A 100 -7.21 -4.64 2.52
N ALA A 101 -7.20 -3.64 3.39
CA ALA A 101 -7.44 -2.24 3.05
C ALA A 101 -6.23 -1.38 3.43
N ILE A 102 -5.97 -0.35 2.63
CA ILE A 102 -4.94 0.66 2.86
C ILE A 102 -5.58 2.02 2.83
N ASN A 103 -5.27 2.82 3.84
CA ASN A 103 -5.68 4.21 3.94
C ASN A 103 -4.41 5.07 3.87
N ILE A 104 -4.37 6.02 2.95
CA ILE A 104 -3.42 7.13 2.92
C ILE A 104 -4.21 8.34 3.36
N ILE A 105 -3.77 8.99 4.45
CA ILE A 105 -4.51 10.08 5.10
C ILE A 105 -3.54 11.25 5.28
N ASP A 106 -3.83 12.36 4.66
CA ASP A 106 -3.09 13.61 4.85
C ASP A 106 -3.78 14.42 5.97
N LEU A 107 -3.00 14.77 6.98
CA LEU A 107 -3.46 15.46 8.17
C LEU A 107 -3.02 16.93 8.15
N GLU A 108 -3.77 17.83 8.78
CA GLU A 108 -3.35 19.24 8.91
C GLU A 108 -2.24 19.43 9.95
N ASN A 109 -2.11 18.51 10.91
CA ASN A 109 -1.09 18.52 11.94
C ASN A 109 -0.45 17.14 12.12
N SER A 110 0.73 17.09 12.73
CA SER A 110 1.42 15.83 13.03
C SER A 110 0.60 14.94 13.98
N ALA A 111 0.58 13.64 13.68
CA ALA A 111 -0.04 12.64 14.54
C ALA A 111 0.81 12.44 15.80
N SER A 112 0.21 12.60 16.98
CA SER A 112 0.89 12.34 18.24
C SER A 112 1.22 10.84 18.41
N ALA A 113 2.20 10.55 19.27
CA ALA A 113 2.53 9.17 19.61
C ALA A 113 1.31 8.43 20.22
N ASP A 114 0.48 9.13 20.98
CA ASP A 114 -0.73 8.56 21.59
C ASP A 114 -1.76 8.16 20.53
N LEU A 115 -2.02 9.02 19.53
CA LEU A 115 -2.89 8.70 18.42
C LEU A 115 -2.37 7.49 17.63
N ILE A 116 -1.06 7.46 17.34
CA ILE A 116 -0.45 6.32 16.60
C ILE A 116 -0.63 5.03 17.40
N ASN A 117 -0.43 5.06 18.72
CA ASN A 117 -0.60 3.89 19.58
C ASN A 117 -2.07 3.48 19.70
N GLU A 118 -2.99 4.44 19.82
CA GLU A 118 -4.44 4.17 19.78
C GLU A 118 -4.83 3.47 18.48
N LEU A 119 -4.45 4.02 17.34
CA LEU A 119 -4.75 3.41 16.04
C LEU A 119 -4.15 2.00 15.91
N ARG A 120 -2.95 1.77 16.43
CA ARG A 120 -2.34 0.42 16.46
C ARG A 120 -3.08 -0.56 17.35
N SER A 121 -3.77 -0.08 18.37
CA SER A 121 -4.56 -0.91 19.30
C SER A 121 -5.95 -1.28 18.76
N LEU A 122 -6.42 -0.62 17.71
CA LEU A 122 -7.69 -0.95 17.09
C LEU A 122 -7.68 -2.37 16.53
N GLU A 123 -8.71 -3.14 16.85
CA GLU A 123 -8.92 -4.45 16.28
C GLU A 123 -8.93 -4.36 14.75
N HIS A 124 -8.30 -5.32 14.08
CA HIS A 124 -8.15 -5.38 12.62
C HIS A 124 -7.14 -4.39 12.00
N VAL A 125 -6.51 -3.50 12.75
CA VAL A 125 -5.38 -2.70 12.26
C VAL A 125 -4.11 -3.55 12.26
N LEU A 126 -3.43 -3.58 11.13
CA LEU A 126 -2.21 -4.38 10.91
C LEU A 126 -0.96 -3.51 11.02
N MET A 127 -1.03 -2.27 10.55
CA MET A 127 0.12 -1.36 10.56
C MET A 127 -0.34 0.10 10.57
N VAL A 128 0.35 0.92 11.33
CA VAL A 128 0.22 2.39 11.32
C VAL A 128 1.61 3.00 11.16
N ARG A 129 1.75 3.93 10.23
CA ARG A 129 2.99 4.61 9.93
C ARG A 129 2.74 6.09 9.68
N SER A 130 3.47 6.97 10.38
CA SER A 130 3.51 8.41 10.12
C SER A 130 4.67 8.74 9.19
N LEU A 131 4.42 9.64 8.26
CA LEU A 131 5.37 10.17 7.27
C LEU A 131 5.30 11.70 7.29
N ASP A 132 6.08 12.30 8.16
CA ASP A 132 6.18 13.75 8.29
C ASP A 132 7.39 14.26 7.49
N ILE A 133 7.24 15.44 6.82
CA ILE A 133 8.29 16.11 6.04
C ILE A 133 8.64 17.44 6.69
#